data_51cb531dcbdc806651669d40ad37305c
#
_entry.id   51cb531dcbdc806651669d40ad37305c
#
_cell.length_a   1.000
_cell.length_b   1.000
_cell.length_c   1.000
_cell.angle_alpha   90.00
_cell.angle_beta   90.00
_cell.angle_gamma   90.00
#
_symmetry.space_group_name_H-M   'P 1'
#
loop_
_entity.id
_entity.type
_entity.pdbx_description
1 polymer ?
#
loop_
_entity_poly.entity_id
_entity_poly.type
_entity_poly.pdbx_seq_one_letter_code
_entity_poly.pdbx_strand_id
1 'polypeptide(L)'
;LSTRRQRQMCIRDSYNTMVKEKQVFLPIQRDHVRLYACGPTVYDRIHVGNARPLVVFDVLVRLLRAAFPKVTYVRNITDVDDKINSRAAERGISISELCEQTIFSFHKDCKALNVLSPDIEPRATEHIAQMIAMITGLIEKGFAYEAEGHVLFSIEKMPDYGQLSGRSLDEMVAGARVEIAPYKAHPADFVLWKPSKAEIPGWDSPWGRGRPGWHIECSAMSAGYLGEEFDIHAGGLDLVFPHHENEIAQSRCAHGTAQMAAFWVHNGYVTVEGEKMSKSLGNFTTVEDALQRHRGEVIRFSLLSAHYRAPFDFSDAALQQARTVLDKFYRAVSVADRADIITDLTLLDTEFITALADDMNTPLAISCLHRLAVEANKGQLASARQLLSCASMLGLLTDENLSLIHI
;
A
#
# COMPACT_ATOMS: atom_id res chain seq x y z
N LEU A 1 -15.08 -1.39 30.46
CA LEU A 1 -13.69 -1.76 30.83
C LEU A 1 -13.03 -2.68 29.78
N SER A 2 -13.79 -3.55 29.10
CA SER A 2 -13.26 -4.48 28.06
C SER A 2 -12.73 -3.73 26.83
N THR A 3 -13.48 -2.77 26.30
CA THR A 3 -13.12 -2.03 25.06
C THR A 3 -11.84 -1.19 25.18
N ARG A 4 -11.54 -0.65 26.36
CA ARG A 4 -10.31 0.13 26.59
C ARG A 4 -9.06 -0.76 26.71
N ARG A 5 -9.19 -1.96 27.32
CA ARG A 5 -8.12 -2.97 27.36
C ARG A 5 -7.87 -3.60 25.98
N GLN A 6 -8.92 -3.86 25.21
CA GLN A 6 -8.80 -4.37 23.83
C GLN A 6 -8.00 -3.41 22.95
N ARG A 7 -8.30 -2.10 22.99
CA ARG A 7 -7.61 -1.08 22.19
C ARG A 7 -6.15 -0.88 22.60
N GLN A 8 -5.83 -0.99 23.89
CA GLN A 8 -4.44 -0.88 24.37
C GLN A 8 -3.59 -2.12 24.06
N MET A 9 -4.22 -3.27 23.77
CA MET A 9 -3.50 -4.50 23.37
C MET A 9 -3.24 -4.61 21.89
N CYS A 10 -3.99 -3.91 21.03
CA CYS A 10 -4.06 -4.25 19.60
C CYS A 10 -3.08 -3.56 18.67
N ILE A 11 -2.57 -2.39 19.01
CA ILE A 11 -1.48 -1.74 18.24
C ILE A 11 -0.67 -0.92 19.23
N ARG A 12 0.36 -1.55 19.83
CA ARG A 12 1.18 -0.89 20.83
C ARG A 12 2.18 0.03 20.21
N ASP A 13 2.91 -0.47 19.21
CA ASP A 13 4.02 0.25 18.62
C ASP A 13 4.02 0.00 17.11
N SER A 14 3.78 1.05 16.33
CA SER A 14 3.94 1.04 14.87
C SER A 14 5.10 1.93 14.50
N TYR A 15 5.97 1.46 13.62
CA TYR A 15 7.06 2.29 13.12
C TYR A 15 6.50 3.38 12.21
N ASN A 16 6.75 4.62 12.60
CA ASN A 16 6.35 5.79 11.84
C ASN A 16 7.57 6.33 11.06
N THR A 17 7.52 6.24 9.74
CA THR A 17 8.62 6.67 8.86
C THR A 17 8.92 8.16 9.02
N MET A 18 7.92 8.99 9.36
CA MET A 18 8.10 10.43 9.55
C MET A 18 9.11 10.75 10.68
N VAL A 19 8.98 10.04 11.79
CA VAL A 19 9.85 10.24 12.97
C VAL A 19 10.93 9.18 13.10
N LYS A 20 10.94 8.17 12.26
CA LYS A 20 11.93 7.09 12.20
C LYS A 20 12.02 6.24 13.48
N GLU A 21 10.92 6.14 14.21
CA GLU A 21 10.83 5.38 15.46
C GLU A 21 9.48 4.69 15.62
N LYS A 22 9.39 3.72 16.53
CA LYS A 22 8.13 3.11 16.94
C LYS A 22 7.36 4.04 17.86
N GLN A 23 6.09 4.23 17.57
CA GLN A 23 5.18 5.05 18.38
C GLN A 23 3.90 4.29 18.66
N VAL A 24 3.30 4.57 19.81
CA VAL A 24 1.95 4.07 20.14
C VAL A 24 0.94 4.64 19.16
N PHE A 25 0.22 3.77 18.47
CA PHE A 25 -0.82 4.21 17.54
C PHE A 25 -2.07 4.68 18.30
N LEU A 26 -2.40 5.94 18.11
CA LEU A 26 -3.63 6.56 18.60
C LEU A 26 -4.34 7.23 17.44
N PRO A 27 -5.56 6.79 17.07
CA PRO A 27 -6.28 7.43 15.97
C PRO A 27 -6.74 8.85 16.35
N ILE A 28 -6.75 9.75 15.37
CA ILE A 28 -7.23 11.13 15.50
C ILE A 28 -8.68 11.14 16.01
N GLN A 29 -9.52 10.28 15.45
CA GLN A 29 -10.88 10.04 15.95
C GLN A 29 -10.91 8.71 16.71
N ARG A 30 -11.22 8.74 17.98
CA ARG A 30 -11.12 7.62 18.91
C ARG A 30 -11.67 6.28 18.41
N ASP A 31 -12.78 6.29 17.69
CA ASP A 31 -13.53 5.09 17.27
C ASP A 31 -13.48 4.86 15.74
N HIS A 32 -12.72 5.67 15.00
CA HIS A 32 -12.64 5.61 13.56
C HIS A 32 -11.21 5.78 13.09
N VAL A 33 -10.63 4.76 12.47
CA VAL A 33 -9.32 4.80 11.82
C VAL A 33 -9.52 5.03 10.33
N ARG A 34 -8.76 5.99 9.78
CA ARG A 34 -8.77 6.36 8.36
C ARG A 34 -7.39 6.05 7.75
N LEU A 35 -7.37 5.16 6.76
CA LEU A 35 -6.14 4.69 6.13
C LEU A 35 -6.21 4.92 4.62
N TYR A 36 -5.17 5.54 4.09
CA TYR A 36 -4.93 5.66 2.65
C TYR A 36 -3.71 4.84 2.26
N ALA A 37 -3.81 4.02 1.23
CA ALA A 37 -2.67 3.36 0.61
C ALA A 37 -2.59 3.73 -0.87
N CYS A 38 -1.41 4.15 -1.33
CA CYS A 38 -1.19 4.42 -2.74
C CYS A 38 -1.39 3.15 -3.56
N GLY A 39 -2.30 3.22 -4.52
CA GLY A 39 -2.63 2.14 -5.43
C GLY A 39 -1.74 2.10 -6.68
N PRO A 40 -1.99 1.17 -7.60
CA PRO A 40 -1.18 1.01 -8.79
C PRO A 40 -1.48 2.04 -9.86
N THR A 41 -0.46 2.37 -10.69
CA THR A 41 -0.66 2.95 -12.01
C THR A 41 -0.96 1.83 -12.99
N VAL A 42 -2.11 1.89 -13.65
CA VAL A 42 -2.67 0.78 -14.44
C VAL A 42 -2.19 0.78 -15.89
N TYR A 43 -0.87 0.78 -16.09
CA TYR A 43 -0.24 0.70 -17.43
C TYR A 43 0.19 -0.73 -17.81
N ASP A 44 0.39 -1.61 -16.83
CA ASP A 44 0.78 -3.00 -17.06
C ASP A 44 0.37 -3.87 -15.85
N ARG A 45 0.50 -5.20 -15.97
CA ARG A 45 0.25 -6.13 -14.86
C ARG A 45 1.17 -5.83 -13.68
N ILE A 46 0.65 -6.04 -12.48
CA ILE A 46 1.45 -5.90 -11.26
C ILE A 46 2.48 -7.02 -11.15
N HIS A 47 3.65 -6.67 -10.66
CA HIS A 47 4.71 -7.63 -10.32
C HIS A 47 4.70 -7.95 -8.82
N VAL A 48 5.44 -8.97 -8.41
CA VAL A 48 5.49 -9.44 -7.01
C VAL A 48 5.95 -8.35 -6.04
N GLY A 49 6.72 -7.36 -6.50
CA GLY A 49 7.08 -6.18 -5.70
C GLY A 49 5.88 -5.30 -5.38
N ASN A 50 4.93 -5.14 -6.32
CA ASN A 50 3.68 -4.43 -6.07
C ASN A 50 2.70 -5.25 -5.21
N ALA A 51 2.80 -6.59 -5.25
CA ALA A 51 1.96 -7.45 -4.42
C ALA A 51 2.30 -7.33 -2.92
N ARG A 52 3.57 -7.04 -2.58
CA ARG A 52 4.00 -6.95 -1.19
C ARG A 52 3.24 -5.91 -0.37
N PRO A 53 3.17 -4.61 -0.77
CA PRO A 53 2.36 -3.63 -0.06
C PRO A 53 0.89 -4.03 0.05
N LEU A 54 0.31 -4.63 -1.01
CA LEU A 54 -1.08 -5.09 -0.97
C LEU A 54 -1.31 -6.13 0.13
N VAL A 55 -0.44 -7.12 0.24
CA VAL A 55 -0.51 -8.18 1.26
C VAL A 55 -0.23 -7.66 2.66
N VAL A 56 0.78 -6.79 2.81
CA VAL A 56 1.17 -6.21 4.12
C VAL A 56 0.05 -5.32 4.66
N PHE A 57 -0.47 -4.41 3.84
CA PHE A 57 -1.52 -3.49 4.29
C PHE A 57 -2.87 -4.19 4.45
N ASP A 58 -3.10 -5.30 3.75
CA ASP A 58 -4.26 -6.16 4.03
C ASP A 58 -4.21 -6.74 5.47
N VAL A 59 -3.04 -7.19 5.93
CA VAL A 59 -2.87 -7.63 7.33
C VAL A 59 -3.11 -6.46 8.30
N LEU A 60 -2.59 -5.27 8.00
CA LEU A 60 -2.85 -4.07 8.80
C LEU A 60 -4.35 -3.76 8.87
N VAL A 61 -5.04 -3.76 7.74
CA VAL A 61 -6.50 -3.50 7.67
C VAL A 61 -7.29 -4.54 8.48
N ARG A 62 -6.94 -5.83 8.39
CA ARG A 62 -7.57 -6.89 9.19
C ARG A 62 -7.37 -6.65 10.68
N LEU A 63 -6.16 -6.32 11.10
CA LEU A 63 -5.85 -6.01 12.49
C LEU A 63 -6.61 -4.77 12.98
N LEU A 64 -6.63 -3.68 12.20
CA LEU A 64 -7.36 -2.45 12.51
C LEU A 64 -8.87 -2.71 12.63
N ARG A 65 -9.47 -3.44 11.67
CA ARG A 65 -10.90 -3.77 11.68
C ARG A 65 -11.31 -4.64 12.87
N ALA A 66 -10.42 -5.48 13.35
CA ALA A 66 -10.66 -6.27 14.56
C ALA A 66 -10.47 -5.44 15.85
N ALA A 67 -9.62 -4.40 15.82
CA ALA A 67 -9.29 -3.57 16.97
C ALA A 67 -10.22 -2.36 17.15
N PHE A 68 -10.75 -1.79 16.07
CA PHE A 68 -11.51 -0.54 16.08
C PHE A 68 -12.92 -0.72 15.50
N PRO A 69 -13.92 0.00 16.04
CA PRO A 69 -15.30 -0.11 15.58
C PRO A 69 -15.51 0.29 14.12
N LYS A 70 -14.74 1.24 13.64
CA LYS A 70 -14.80 1.73 12.26
C LYS A 70 -13.41 1.91 11.68
N VAL A 71 -13.22 1.39 10.47
CA VAL A 71 -12.02 1.60 9.67
C VAL A 71 -12.47 1.99 8.26
N THR A 72 -11.98 3.12 7.75
CA THR A 72 -12.15 3.48 6.35
C THR A 72 -10.82 3.30 5.64
N TYR A 73 -10.78 2.34 4.74
CA TYR A 73 -9.63 2.02 3.92
C TYR A 73 -9.84 2.50 2.49
N VAL A 74 -8.99 3.42 2.05
CA VAL A 74 -8.97 3.97 0.69
C VAL A 74 -7.72 3.49 -0.01
N ARG A 75 -7.87 2.99 -1.25
CA ARG A 75 -6.76 2.67 -2.15
C ARG A 75 -7.13 3.12 -3.56
N ASN A 76 -6.38 4.05 -4.12
CA ASN A 76 -6.70 4.60 -5.43
C ASN A 76 -6.28 3.70 -6.60
N ILE A 77 -6.79 4.06 -7.77
CA ILE A 77 -6.31 3.62 -9.08
C ILE A 77 -5.81 4.86 -9.82
N THR A 78 -4.53 4.86 -10.21
CA THR A 78 -3.96 5.87 -11.11
C THR A 78 -4.19 5.42 -12.55
N ASP A 79 -5.20 6.00 -13.20
CA ASP A 79 -5.64 5.70 -14.57
C ASP A 79 -5.32 6.84 -15.57
N VAL A 80 -4.46 7.79 -15.18
CA VAL A 80 -3.87 8.83 -16.02
C VAL A 80 -2.38 8.97 -15.72
N ASP A 81 -1.52 8.66 -16.69
CA ASP A 81 -0.06 8.77 -16.57
C ASP A 81 0.57 8.66 -17.97
N ASP A 82 1.78 9.20 -18.15
CA ASP A 82 2.51 9.10 -19.42
C ASP A 82 2.86 7.65 -19.79
N LYS A 83 3.08 6.78 -18.79
CA LYS A 83 3.32 5.35 -19.01
C LYS A 83 2.09 4.66 -19.59
N ILE A 84 0.89 5.06 -19.18
CA ILE A 84 -0.38 4.54 -19.75
C ILE A 84 -0.49 4.94 -21.21
N ASN A 85 -0.22 6.22 -21.53
CA ASN A 85 -0.26 6.73 -22.89
C ASN A 85 0.72 5.96 -23.81
N SER A 86 1.97 5.82 -23.36
CA SER A 86 3.00 5.09 -24.10
C SER A 86 2.64 3.63 -24.30
N ARG A 87 2.12 2.97 -23.26
CA ARG A 87 1.77 1.54 -23.30
C ARG A 87 0.57 1.25 -24.19
N ALA A 88 -0.44 2.12 -24.18
CA ALA A 88 -1.59 2.02 -25.06
C ALA A 88 -1.16 2.16 -26.53
N ALA A 89 -0.30 3.13 -26.83
CA ALA A 89 0.26 3.32 -28.17
C ALA A 89 1.09 2.10 -28.64
N GLU A 90 1.96 1.54 -27.77
CA GLU A 90 2.74 0.33 -28.05
C GLU A 90 1.83 -0.88 -28.37
N ARG A 91 0.69 -1.01 -27.70
CA ARG A 91 -0.25 -2.11 -27.89
C ARG A 91 -1.25 -1.86 -29.04
N GLY A 92 -1.32 -0.65 -29.56
CA GLY A 92 -2.28 -0.26 -30.58
C GLY A 92 -3.74 -0.31 -30.10
N ILE A 93 -4.00 -0.09 -28.82
CA ILE A 93 -5.33 -0.07 -28.20
C ILE A 93 -5.62 1.30 -27.59
N SER A 94 -6.89 1.57 -27.26
CA SER A 94 -7.24 2.81 -26.59
C SER A 94 -6.74 2.82 -25.13
N ILE A 95 -6.50 4.02 -24.58
CA ILE A 95 -6.12 4.21 -23.18
C ILE A 95 -7.19 3.63 -22.25
N SER A 96 -8.47 3.88 -22.53
CA SER A 96 -9.57 3.34 -21.74
C SER A 96 -9.57 1.80 -21.74
N GLU A 97 -9.36 1.17 -22.88
CA GLU A 97 -9.28 -0.28 -22.98
C GLU A 97 -8.09 -0.84 -22.19
N LEU A 98 -6.91 -0.22 -22.28
CA LEU A 98 -5.73 -0.60 -21.50
C LEU A 98 -6.02 -0.52 -20.00
N CYS A 99 -6.59 0.59 -19.53
CA CYS A 99 -6.91 0.78 -18.13
C CYS A 99 -7.89 -0.28 -17.62
N GLU A 100 -9.00 -0.51 -18.32
CA GLU A 100 -10.00 -1.51 -17.90
C GLU A 100 -9.43 -2.93 -17.89
N GLN A 101 -8.64 -3.33 -18.89
CA GLN A 101 -7.98 -4.65 -18.90
C GLN A 101 -7.00 -4.80 -17.74
N THR A 102 -6.24 -3.74 -17.41
CA THR A 102 -5.25 -3.77 -16.35
C THR A 102 -5.91 -3.76 -14.97
N ILE A 103 -6.96 -2.96 -14.77
CA ILE A 103 -7.76 -2.94 -13.52
C ILE A 103 -8.40 -4.32 -13.28
N PHE A 104 -8.99 -4.92 -14.30
CA PHE A 104 -9.56 -6.27 -14.19
C PHE A 104 -8.50 -7.29 -13.76
N SER A 105 -7.32 -7.25 -14.38
CA SER A 105 -6.20 -8.13 -14.02
C SER A 105 -5.71 -7.88 -12.60
N PHE A 106 -5.60 -6.63 -12.18
CA PHE A 106 -5.23 -6.23 -10.84
C PHE A 106 -6.18 -6.78 -9.77
N HIS A 107 -7.49 -6.64 -9.98
CA HIS A 107 -8.49 -7.17 -9.05
C HIS A 107 -8.46 -8.72 -9.00
N LYS A 108 -8.23 -9.38 -10.14
CA LYS A 108 -8.04 -10.84 -10.20
C LYS A 108 -6.84 -11.28 -9.37
N ASP A 109 -5.72 -10.57 -9.49
CA ASP A 109 -4.49 -10.84 -8.74
C ASP A 109 -4.68 -10.59 -7.23
N CYS A 110 -5.33 -9.47 -6.85
CA CYS A 110 -5.68 -9.19 -5.45
C CYS A 110 -6.54 -10.31 -4.85
N LYS A 111 -7.57 -10.76 -5.58
CA LYS A 111 -8.44 -11.85 -5.14
C LYS A 111 -7.67 -13.16 -4.96
N ALA A 112 -6.79 -13.49 -5.90
CA ALA A 112 -5.98 -14.71 -5.82
C ALA A 112 -5.01 -14.69 -4.62
N LEU A 113 -4.52 -13.50 -4.24
CA LEU A 113 -3.69 -13.29 -3.06
C LEU A 113 -4.50 -13.11 -1.76
N ASN A 114 -5.83 -13.26 -1.80
CA ASN A 114 -6.72 -13.02 -0.66
C ASN A 114 -6.56 -11.63 -0.03
N VAL A 115 -6.33 -10.62 -0.85
CA VAL A 115 -6.29 -9.20 -0.44
C VAL A 115 -7.72 -8.67 -0.40
N LEU A 116 -8.11 -8.06 0.71
CA LEU A 116 -9.42 -7.41 0.86
C LEU A 116 -9.56 -6.23 -0.10
N SER A 117 -10.75 -6.06 -0.64
CA SER A 117 -11.07 -4.82 -1.35
C SER A 117 -11.05 -3.64 -0.38
N PRO A 118 -10.59 -2.46 -0.81
CA PRO A 118 -10.75 -1.25 -0.04
C PRO A 118 -12.23 -0.89 0.11
N ASP A 119 -12.57 -0.07 1.09
CA ASP A 119 -13.93 0.45 1.23
C ASP A 119 -14.25 1.46 0.12
N ILE A 120 -13.20 2.18 -0.35
CA ILE A 120 -13.28 3.17 -1.41
C ILE A 120 -12.07 2.99 -2.33
N GLU A 121 -12.30 2.84 -3.63
CA GLU A 121 -11.25 2.70 -4.65
C GLU A 121 -11.41 3.79 -5.74
N PRO A 122 -11.00 5.05 -5.46
CA PRO A 122 -11.22 6.15 -6.37
C PRO A 122 -10.26 6.06 -7.57
N ARG A 123 -10.75 6.50 -8.75
CA ARG A 123 -9.92 6.67 -9.96
C ARG A 123 -9.46 8.12 -10.07
N ALA A 124 -8.22 8.34 -10.48
CA ALA A 124 -7.66 9.68 -10.66
C ALA A 124 -8.47 10.50 -11.68
N THR A 125 -8.91 9.89 -12.78
CA THR A 125 -9.71 10.58 -13.82
C THR A 125 -11.08 11.07 -13.34
N GLU A 126 -11.62 10.51 -12.27
CA GLU A 126 -12.89 10.92 -11.66
C GLU A 126 -12.74 12.09 -10.68
N HIS A 127 -11.49 12.53 -10.40
CA HIS A 127 -11.19 13.53 -9.36
C HIS A 127 -10.46 14.76 -9.91
N ILE A 128 -10.51 14.98 -11.22
CA ILE A 128 -9.83 16.11 -11.88
C ILE A 128 -10.28 17.47 -11.32
N ALA A 129 -11.57 17.65 -11.07
CA ALA A 129 -12.10 18.91 -10.52
C ALA A 129 -11.52 19.21 -9.12
N GLN A 130 -11.38 18.18 -8.27
CA GLN A 130 -10.78 18.32 -6.94
C GLN A 130 -9.30 18.65 -7.03
N MET A 131 -8.57 18.04 -7.98
CA MET A 131 -7.16 18.36 -8.22
C MET A 131 -6.99 19.81 -8.70
N ILE A 132 -7.81 20.26 -9.66
CA ILE A 132 -7.79 21.66 -10.14
C ILE A 132 -8.08 22.62 -8.98
N ALA A 133 -9.08 22.33 -8.14
CA ALA A 133 -9.41 23.17 -7.00
C ALA A 133 -8.24 23.26 -5.99
N MET A 134 -7.58 22.13 -5.69
CA MET A 134 -6.42 22.09 -4.79
C MET A 134 -5.24 22.89 -5.37
N ILE A 135 -4.94 22.74 -6.67
CA ILE A 135 -3.88 23.46 -7.36
C ILE A 135 -4.17 24.98 -7.35
N THR A 136 -5.42 25.39 -7.62
CA THR A 136 -5.84 26.79 -7.57
C THR A 136 -5.59 27.38 -6.18
N GLY A 137 -5.98 26.67 -5.12
CA GLY A 137 -5.71 27.09 -3.75
C GLY A 137 -4.22 27.20 -3.41
N LEU A 138 -3.38 26.32 -3.97
CA LEU A 138 -1.93 26.41 -3.82
C LEU A 138 -1.34 27.63 -4.51
N ILE A 139 -1.84 28.02 -5.69
CA ILE A 139 -1.43 29.24 -6.40
C ILE A 139 -1.86 30.49 -5.60
N GLU A 140 -3.11 30.53 -5.16
CA GLU A 140 -3.65 31.66 -4.39
C GLU A 140 -2.87 31.90 -3.08
N LYS A 141 -2.37 30.81 -2.46
CA LYS A 141 -1.56 30.86 -1.24
C LYS A 141 -0.07 31.12 -1.52
N GLY A 142 0.36 31.18 -2.79
CA GLY A 142 1.74 31.44 -3.21
C GLY A 142 2.69 30.25 -3.10
N PHE A 143 2.16 29.01 -2.97
CA PHE A 143 2.96 27.78 -2.97
C PHE A 143 3.16 27.18 -4.35
N ALA A 144 2.40 27.61 -5.34
CA ALA A 144 2.52 27.17 -6.72
C ALA A 144 2.55 28.35 -7.70
N TYR A 145 3.07 28.13 -8.90
CA TYR A 145 3.17 29.14 -9.95
C TYR A 145 2.96 28.53 -11.33
N GLU A 146 2.53 29.37 -12.27
CA GLU A 146 2.36 29.01 -13.68
C GLU A 146 3.63 29.33 -14.47
N ALA A 147 4.03 28.40 -15.36
CA ALA A 147 5.12 28.62 -16.30
C ALA A 147 4.94 27.76 -17.58
N GLU A 148 4.88 28.39 -18.74
CA GLU A 148 4.76 27.74 -20.06
C GLU A 148 3.63 26.69 -20.14
N GLY A 149 2.45 27.02 -19.58
CA GLY A 149 1.28 26.15 -19.55
C GLY A 149 1.36 25.01 -18.52
N HIS A 150 2.43 24.94 -17.71
CA HIS A 150 2.56 24.08 -16.55
C HIS A 150 2.17 24.84 -15.28
N VAL A 151 1.75 24.08 -14.25
CA VAL A 151 1.71 24.59 -12.87
C VAL A 151 2.67 23.77 -12.05
N LEU A 152 3.54 24.45 -11.29
CA LEU A 152 4.58 23.83 -10.48
C LEU A 152 4.43 24.21 -9.02
N PHE A 153 4.72 23.28 -8.14
CA PHE A 153 4.88 23.55 -6.71
C PHE A 153 6.28 24.13 -6.47
N SER A 154 6.33 25.24 -5.73
CA SER A 154 7.58 25.91 -5.34
C SER A 154 8.06 25.34 -4.00
N ILE A 155 9.09 24.50 -4.03
CA ILE A 155 9.59 23.85 -2.81
C ILE A 155 10.25 24.84 -1.84
N GLU A 156 10.82 25.93 -2.34
CA GLU A 156 11.43 26.98 -1.51
C GLU A 156 10.41 27.68 -0.58
N LYS A 157 9.11 27.59 -0.91
CA LYS A 157 8.01 28.12 -0.09
C LYS A 157 7.64 27.23 1.09
N MET A 158 8.18 26.01 1.15
CA MET A 158 7.99 25.05 2.23
C MET A 158 9.34 24.72 2.90
N PRO A 159 9.78 25.48 3.93
CA PRO A 159 11.11 25.37 4.51
C PRO A 159 11.42 23.99 5.13
N ASP A 160 10.39 23.22 5.50
CA ASP A 160 10.50 21.89 6.07
C ASP A 160 10.25 20.75 5.04
N TYR A 161 10.33 21.05 3.74
CA TYR A 161 10.30 20.03 2.69
C TYR A 161 11.47 19.07 2.83
N GLY A 162 11.20 17.76 2.73
CA GLY A 162 12.22 16.72 2.89
C GLY A 162 12.21 16.01 4.26
N GLN A 163 11.25 16.34 5.15
CA GLN A 163 11.17 15.74 6.48
C GLN A 163 10.95 14.22 6.46
N LEU A 164 10.07 13.72 5.60
CA LEU A 164 9.78 12.29 5.51
C LEU A 164 10.97 11.49 5.01
N SER A 165 11.60 11.96 3.94
CA SER A 165 12.75 11.30 3.32
C SER A 165 14.03 11.50 4.10
N GLY A 166 14.12 12.57 4.89
CA GLY A 166 15.31 12.99 5.60
C GLY A 166 16.41 13.49 4.66
N ARG A 167 16.05 13.95 3.46
CA ARG A 167 16.98 14.49 2.45
C ARG A 167 17.00 16.00 2.48
N SER A 168 18.19 16.58 2.33
CA SER A 168 18.34 18.00 2.08
C SER A 168 17.99 18.36 0.62
N LEU A 169 17.62 19.62 0.37
CA LEU A 169 17.36 20.10 -0.99
C LEU A 169 18.55 19.89 -1.92
N ASP A 170 19.76 20.11 -1.43
CA ASP A 170 21.01 19.93 -2.21
C ASP A 170 21.20 18.46 -2.64
N GLU A 171 20.91 17.50 -1.75
CA GLU A 171 20.96 16.07 -2.07
C GLU A 171 19.89 15.68 -3.10
N MET A 172 18.71 16.30 -3.05
CA MET A 172 17.64 16.07 -4.01
C MET A 172 18.01 16.58 -5.41
N VAL A 173 18.59 17.78 -5.48
CA VAL A 173 19.08 18.37 -6.75
C VAL A 173 20.24 17.57 -7.31
N ALA A 174 21.22 17.19 -6.48
CA ALA A 174 22.35 16.37 -6.91
C ALA A 174 21.94 14.96 -7.40
N GLY A 175 20.88 14.40 -6.83
CA GLY A 175 20.31 13.11 -7.22
C GLY A 175 19.40 13.15 -8.45
N ALA A 176 19.01 14.32 -8.90
CA ALA A 176 18.17 14.50 -10.08
C ALA A 176 19.02 14.30 -11.35
N ARG A 177 18.90 13.13 -11.98
CA ARG A 177 19.56 12.75 -13.24
C ARG A 177 18.85 13.32 -14.48
N VAL A 178 17.91 14.27 -14.30
CA VAL A 178 17.09 14.82 -15.37
C VAL A 178 17.55 16.24 -15.67
N GLU A 179 17.68 16.56 -16.95
CA GLU A 179 17.90 17.91 -17.43
C GLU A 179 16.81 18.82 -16.86
N ILE A 180 17.24 19.94 -16.26
CA ILE A 180 16.31 20.86 -15.59
C ILE A 180 15.45 21.52 -16.68
N ALA A 181 14.16 21.28 -16.63
CA ALA A 181 13.24 21.86 -17.58
C ALA A 181 13.25 23.41 -17.46
N PRO A 182 13.36 24.15 -18.58
CA PRO A 182 13.57 25.60 -18.58
C PRO A 182 12.44 26.40 -17.90
N TYR A 183 11.25 25.80 -17.79
CA TYR A 183 10.10 26.42 -17.13
C TYR A 183 10.11 26.31 -15.59
N LYS A 184 11.09 25.63 -14.99
CA LYS A 184 11.20 25.52 -13.52
C LYS A 184 11.97 26.70 -12.95
N ALA A 185 11.42 27.34 -11.91
CA ALA A 185 12.11 28.38 -11.15
C ALA A 185 13.26 27.79 -10.30
N HIS A 186 13.02 26.60 -9.69
CA HIS A 186 14.02 25.84 -8.96
C HIS A 186 14.07 24.38 -9.46
N PRO A 187 15.27 23.77 -9.56
CA PRO A 187 15.42 22.40 -10.10
C PRO A 187 14.54 21.33 -9.44
N ALA A 188 14.32 21.44 -8.17
CA ALA A 188 13.54 20.49 -7.39
C ALA A 188 12.02 20.76 -7.41
N ASP A 189 11.56 21.89 -7.98
CA ASP A 189 10.12 22.14 -8.15
C ASP A 189 9.47 21.01 -8.94
N PHE A 190 8.26 20.64 -8.57
CA PHE A 190 7.57 19.51 -9.20
C PHE A 190 6.23 19.90 -9.80
N VAL A 191 5.86 19.15 -10.84
CA VAL A 191 4.68 19.44 -11.66
C VAL A 191 3.40 19.07 -10.94
N LEU A 192 2.47 20.01 -10.85
CA LEU A 192 1.09 19.84 -10.38
C LEU A 192 0.12 19.66 -11.56
N TRP A 193 0.36 20.41 -12.65
CA TRP A 193 -0.43 20.34 -13.89
C TRP A 193 0.50 20.50 -15.09
N LYS A 194 0.26 19.74 -16.16
CA LYS A 194 1.04 19.82 -17.40
C LYS A 194 0.14 19.84 -18.64
N PRO A 195 0.51 20.56 -19.70
CA PRO A 195 -0.29 20.67 -20.91
C PRO A 195 -0.48 19.31 -21.58
N SER A 196 -1.63 19.10 -22.19
CA SER A 196 -1.94 17.90 -22.97
C SER A 196 -2.26 18.26 -24.40
N LYS A 197 -1.60 17.56 -25.34
CA LYS A 197 -1.92 17.60 -26.78
C LYS A 197 -3.28 16.94 -27.03
N ALA A 198 -3.85 17.17 -28.20
CA ALA A 198 -5.20 16.66 -28.56
C ALA A 198 -5.27 15.13 -28.54
N GLU A 199 -4.15 14.45 -28.84
CA GLU A 199 -4.07 12.99 -29.00
C GLU A 199 -3.99 12.24 -27.65
N ILE A 200 -3.74 12.95 -26.55
CA ILE A 200 -3.61 12.36 -25.21
C ILE A 200 -4.69 12.91 -24.26
N PRO A 201 -5.02 12.19 -23.18
CA PRO A 201 -5.98 12.65 -22.21
C PRO A 201 -5.67 14.05 -21.70
N GLY A 202 -6.70 14.86 -21.53
CA GLY A 202 -6.56 16.21 -21.01
C GLY A 202 -7.91 16.80 -20.72
N TRP A 203 -7.94 17.66 -19.73
CA TRP A 203 -9.14 18.35 -19.22
C TRP A 203 -8.93 19.86 -19.25
N ASP A 204 -10.00 20.59 -19.40
CA ASP A 204 -9.97 22.05 -19.32
C ASP A 204 -9.65 22.50 -17.90
N SER A 205 -8.78 23.48 -17.80
CA SER A 205 -8.38 24.10 -16.53
C SER A 205 -8.13 25.61 -16.72
N PRO A 206 -8.01 26.38 -15.63
CA PRO A 206 -7.64 27.79 -15.71
C PRO A 206 -6.31 28.05 -16.47
N TRP A 207 -5.43 27.03 -16.50
CA TRP A 207 -4.09 27.10 -17.12
C TRP A 207 -4.06 26.51 -18.52
N GLY A 208 -5.22 26.24 -19.11
CA GLY A 208 -5.38 25.58 -20.39
C GLY A 208 -5.65 24.09 -20.31
N ARG A 209 -5.81 23.44 -21.47
CA ARG A 209 -6.06 22.00 -21.55
C ARG A 209 -4.81 21.22 -21.13
N GLY A 210 -4.96 20.35 -20.10
CA GLY A 210 -3.85 19.63 -19.53
C GLY A 210 -4.28 18.40 -18.72
N ARG A 211 -3.33 17.87 -17.96
CA ARG A 211 -3.51 16.72 -17.06
C ARG A 211 -2.76 16.94 -15.74
N PRO A 212 -3.18 16.29 -14.65
CA PRO A 212 -2.50 16.39 -13.37
C PRO A 212 -1.08 15.82 -13.42
N GLY A 213 -0.23 16.32 -12.54
CA GLY A 213 0.99 15.64 -12.11
C GLY A 213 0.63 14.43 -11.23
N TRP A 214 1.50 13.45 -11.18
CA TRP A 214 1.25 12.18 -10.46
C TRP A 214 0.97 12.35 -8.96
N HIS A 215 1.57 13.34 -8.31
CA HIS A 215 1.50 13.48 -6.85
C HIS A 215 0.21 14.14 -6.36
N ILE A 216 -0.40 15.03 -7.15
CA ILE A 216 -1.61 15.76 -6.76
C ILE A 216 -2.85 14.84 -6.68
N GLU A 217 -2.81 13.73 -7.39
CA GLU A 217 -3.89 12.74 -7.43
C GLU A 217 -4.19 12.22 -6.03
N CYS A 218 -3.18 11.64 -5.35
CA CYS A 218 -3.34 11.08 -4.01
C CYS A 218 -3.66 12.15 -2.96
N SER A 219 -3.07 13.36 -3.07
CA SER A 219 -3.40 14.47 -2.17
C SER A 219 -4.86 14.88 -2.26
N ALA A 220 -5.39 15.03 -3.48
CA ALA A 220 -6.78 15.41 -3.67
C ALA A 220 -7.77 14.30 -3.27
N MET A 221 -7.47 13.05 -3.65
CA MET A 221 -8.33 11.92 -3.32
C MET A 221 -8.34 11.59 -1.83
N SER A 222 -7.18 11.59 -1.15
CA SER A 222 -7.11 11.34 0.28
C SER A 222 -7.87 12.43 1.07
N ALA A 223 -7.68 13.71 0.74
CA ALA A 223 -8.42 14.81 1.36
C ALA A 223 -9.93 14.68 1.16
N GLY A 224 -10.37 14.30 -0.06
CA GLY A 224 -11.78 14.14 -0.39
C GLY A 224 -12.50 13.03 0.39
N TYR A 225 -11.83 11.93 0.69
CA TYR A 225 -12.44 10.77 1.35
C TYR A 225 -12.11 10.63 2.82
N LEU A 226 -10.93 11.08 3.25
CA LEU A 226 -10.45 10.91 4.63
C LEU A 226 -10.35 12.23 5.40
N GLY A 227 -10.49 13.37 4.72
CA GLY A 227 -10.33 14.70 5.30
C GLY A 227 -8.89 15.20 5.19
N GLU A 228 -8.68 16.45 5.58
CA GLU A 228 -7.42 17.18 5.45
C GLU A 228 -6.28 16.57 6.27
N GLU A 229 -6.61 15.96 7.40
CA GLU A 229 -5.72 15.14 8.23
C GLU A 229 -6.37 13.78 8.49
N PHE A 230 -5.59 12.70 8.38
CA PHE A 230 -6.05 11.32 8.63
C PHE A 230 -5.00 10.48 9.35
N ASP A 231 -5.32 9.23 9.71
CA ASP A 231 -4.52 8.48 10.65
C ASP A 231 -3.28 7.84 10.02
N ILE A 232 -3.44 7.10 8.90
CA ILE A 232 -2.36 6.30 8.33
C ILE A 232 -2.24 6.53 6.83
N HIS A 233 -1.03 6.88 6.36
CA HIS A 233 -0.67 6.85 4.95
C HIS A 233 0.36 5.73 4.71
N ALA A 234 0.09 4.86 3.73
CA ALA A 234 0.84 3.64 3.50
C ALA A 234 1.29 3.48 2.05
N GLY A 235 2.49 2.88 1.84
CA GLY A 235 3.02 2.62 0.51
C GLY A 235 4.33 1.85 0.51
N GLY A 236 4.92 1.65 -0.67
CA GLY A 236 6.27 1.11 -0.80
C GLY A 236 7.34 2.11 -0.35
N LEU A 237 8.49 1.60 0.09
CA LEU A 237 9.62 2.45 0.48
C LEU A 237 10.12 3.35 -0.68
N ASP A 238 9.90 2.95 -1.92
CA ASP A 238 10.17 3.73 -3.13
C ASP A 238 9.27 4.96 -3.29
N LEU A 239 8.11 4.97 -2.63
CA LEU A 239 7.19 6.10 -2.64
C LEU A 239 7.55 7.19 -1.62
N VAL A 240 8.40 6.89 -0.62
CA VAL A 240 8.83 7.90 0.37
C VAL A 240 9.30 9.17 -0.31
N PHE A 241 10.14 9.02 -1.35
CA PHE A 241 10.62 10.13 -2.16
C PHE A 241 10.65 9.75 -3.64
N PRO A 242 10.11 10.61 -4.54
CA PRO A 242 9.54 11.93 -4.24
C PRO A 242 8.04 11.92 -3.90
N HIS A 243 7.31 10.81 -4.07
CA HIS A 243 5.84 10.79 -4.14
C HIS A 243 5.19 11.28 -2.83
N HIS A 244 5.40 10.59 -1.72
CA HIS A 244 4.79 10.94 -0.43
C HIS A 244 5.31 12.27 0.14
N GLU A 245 6.59 12.61 -0.09
CA GLU A 245 7.12 13.91 0.27
C GLU A 245 6.36 15.04 -0.44
N ASN A 246 6.08 14.87 -1.74
CA ASN A 246 5.33 15.83 -2.53
C ASN A 246 3.86 15.89 -2.12
N GLU A 247 3.25 14.77 -1.75
CA GLU A 247 1.89 14.76 -1.21
C GLU A 247 1.77 15.52 0.10
N ILE A 248 2.76 15.36 1.01
CA ILE A 248 2.83 16.13 2.25
C ILE A 248 2.87 17.63 1.94
N ALA A 249 3.74 18.04 1.02
CA ALA A 249 3.88 19.43 0.63
C ALA A 249 2.57 20.00 0.07
N GLN A 250 1.95 19.30 -0.86
CA GLN A 250 0.69 19.69 -1.46
C GLN A 250 -0.42 19.80 -0.42
N SER A 251 -0.63 18.77 0.39
CA SER A 251 -1.74 18.70 1.33
C SER A 251 -1.60 19.72 2.46
N ARG A 252 -0.42 19.80 3.09
CA ARG A 252 -0.19 20.76 4.18
C ARG A 252 -0.32 22.22 3.73
N CYS A 253 0.26 22.53 2.57
CA CYS A 253 0.19 23.89 2.04
C CYS A 253 -1.22 24.25 1.53
N ALA A 254 -1.94 23.30 0.91
CA ALA A 254 -3.30 23.52 0.45
C ALA A 254 -4.28 23.75 1.60
N HIS A 255 -4.18 22.96 2.67
CA HIS A 255 -5.13 22.99 3.79
C HIS A 255 -4.67 23.86 4.97
N GLY A 256 -3.37 24.18 5.07
CA GLY A 256 -2.81 24.92 6.21
C GLY A 256 -2.70 24.07 7.47
N THR A 257 -2.59 22.75 7.33
CA THR A 257 -2.51 21.78 8.43
C THR A 257 -1.07 21.54 8.86
N ALA A 258 -0.89 21.06 10.08
CA ALA A 258 0.44 20.70 10.58
C ALA A 258 0.95 19.39 9.96
N GLN A 259 0.05 18.48 9.59
CA GLN A 259 0.34 17.19 9.00
C GLN A 259 -0.72 16.80 7.96
N MET A 260 -0.41 15.86 7.09
CA MET A 260 -1.35 15.18 6.19
C MET A 260 -1.83 13.88 6.82
N ALA A 261 -0.90 13.07 7.31
CA ALA A 261 -1.18 11.82 8.01
C ALA A 261 -0.37 11.74 9.32
N ALA A 262 -0.97 11.16 10.37
CA ALA A 262 -0.33 11.00 11.66
C ALA A 262 0.76 9.91 11.63
N PHE A 263 0.54 8.83 10.85
CA PHE A 263 1.47 7.71 10.70
C PHE A 263 1.78 7.46 9.23
N TRP A 264 3.07 7.29 8.92
CA TRP A 264 3.59 6.94 7.61
C TRP A 264 4.19 5.53 7.67
N VAL A 265 3.57 4.60 6.95
CA VAL A 265 3.94 3.17 7.01
C VAL A 265 4.46 2.72 5.65
N HIS A 266 5.72 2.28 5.59
CA HIS A 266 6.37 1.86 4.35
C HIS A 266 6.91 0.45 4.43
N ASN A 267 6.58 -0.37 3.42
CA ASN A 267 7.16 -1.70 3.29
C ASN A 267 8.46 -1.69 2.48
N GLY A 268 9.39 -2.58 2.86
CA GLY A 268 10.68 -2.75 2.19
C GLY A 268 10.56 -3.34 0.78
N TYR A 269 11.66 -3.31 0.04
CA TYR A 269 11.74 -3.79 -1.34
C TYR A 269 11.62 -5.32 -1.44
N VAL A 270 11.21 -5.78 -2.63
CA VAL A 270 11.33 -7.18 -3.05
C VAL A 270 12.49 -7.29 -4.04
N THR A 271 13.41 -8.21 -3.76
CA THR A 271 14.42 -8.68 -4.69
C THR A 271 14.01 -10.01 -5.30
N VAL A 272 14.59 -10.38 -6.41
CA VAL A 272 14.44 -11.71 -7.03
C VAL A 272 15.83 -12.27 -7.20
N GLU A 273 16.12 -13.39 -6.56
CA GLU A 273 17.44 -14.02 -6.53
C GLU A 273 18.56 -13.05 -6.09
N GLY A 274 18.26 -12.24 -5.06
CA GLY A 274 19.18 -11.27 -4.48
C GLY A 274 19.34 -9.96 -5.27
N GLU A 275 18.81 -9.87 -6.48
CA GLU A 275 18.93 -8.71 -7.35
C GLU A 275 17.65 -7.86 -7.34
N LYS A 276 17.81 -6.54 -7.50
CA LYS A 276 16.65 -5.67 -7.68
C LYS A 276 15.92 -6.05 -8.96
N MET A 277 14.60 -6.24 -8.84
CA MET A 277 13.76 -6.60 -9.97
C MET A 277 13.79 -5.54 -11.07
N SER A 278 14.11 -5.95 -12.30
CA SER A 278 14.06 -5.07 -13.47
C SER A 278 13.75 -5.86 -14.76
N LYS A 279 13.06 -5.19 -15.70
CA LYS A 279 12.77 -5.81 -17.01
C LYS A 279 14.06 -6.09 -17.82
N SER A 280 15.09 -5.27 -17.66
CA SER A 280 16.37 -5.43 -18.37
C SER A 280 17.19 -6.63 -17.88
N LEU A 281 17.03 -7.03 -16.62
CA LEU A 281 17.69 -8.23 -16.06
C LEU A 281 16.91 -9.53 -16.31
N GLY A 282 15.70 -9.45 -16.89
CA GLY A 282 14.88 -10.64 -17.11
C GLY A 282 14.34 -11.31 -15.85
N ASN A 283 14.54 -10.71 -14.67
CA ASN A 283 14.08 -11.21 -13.37
C ASN A 283 12.74 -10.60 -12.93
N PHE A 284 12.01 -9.99 -13.86
CA PHE A 284 10.72 -9.37 -13.64
C PHE A 284 9.62 -10.43 -13.64
N THR A 285 9.07 -10.73 -12.45
CA THR A 285 8.00 -11.72 -12.27
C THR A 285 6.69 -11.02 -11.98
N THR A 286 5.68 -11.18 -12.85
CA THR A 286 4.32 -10.70 -12.56
C THR A 286 3.64 -11.60 -11.53
N VAL A 287 2.60 -11.09 -10.88
CA VAL A 287 1.77 -11.92 -9.98
C VAL A 287 1.11 -13.05 -10.78
N GLU A 288 0.65 -12.79 -12.00
CA GLU A 288 0.07 -13.82 -12.86
C GLU A 288 1.06 -14.94 -13.18
N ASP A 289 2.33 -14.63 -13.53
CA ASP A 289 3.35 -15.65 -13.78
C ASP A 289 3.64 -16.50 -12.53
N ALA A 290 3.67 -15.86 -11.36
CA ALA A 290 3.81 -16.58 -10.11
C ALA A 290 2.61 -17.49 -9.82
N LEU A 291 1.38 -17.02 -10.13
CA LEU A 291 0.13 -17.78 -9.96
C LEU A 291 0.01 -18.99 -10.90
N GLN A 292 0.70 -18.99 -12.05
CA GLN A 292 0.76 -20.16 -12.93
C GLN A 292 1.50 -21.36 -12.28
N ARG A 293 2.44 -21.06 -11.37
CA ARG A 293 3.31 -22.08 -10.72
C ARG A 293 2.95 -22.36 -9.28
N HIS A 294 2.36 -21.36 -8.59
CA HIS A 294 2.08 -21.42 -7.17
C HIS A 294 0.67 -20.89 -6.87
N ARG A 295 0.05 -21.41 -5.83
CA ARG A 295 -1.21 -20.86 -5.32
C ARG A 295 -0.99 -19.48 -4.72
N GLY A 296 -1.98 -18.60 -4.81
CA GLY A 296 -1.90 -17.24 -4.28
C GLY A 296 -1.59 -17.20 -2.79
N GLU A 297 -2.10 -18.15 -2.02
CA GLU A 297 -1.83 -18.28 -0.59
C GLU A 297 -0.35 -18.59 -0.29
N VAL A 298 0.31 -19.39 -1.15
CA VAL A 298 1.76 -19.68 -1.04
C VAL A 298 2.56 -18.40 -1.27
N ILE A 299 2.19 -17.63 -2.30
CA ILE A 299 2.80 -16.33 -2.59
C ILE A 299 2.58 -15.37 -1.40
N ARG A 300 1.35 -15.28 -0.90
CA ARG A 300 1.00 -14.46 0.26
C ARG A 300 1.82 -14.84 1.49
N PHE A 301 1.87 -16.11 1.84
CA PHE A 301 2.64 -16.60 2.99
C PHE A 301 4.12 -16.25 2.85
N SER A 302 4.69 -16.45 1.66
CA SER A 302 6.09 -16.13 1.38
C SER A 302 6.38 -14.64 1.62
N LEU A 303 5.52 -13.74 1.11
CA LEU A 303 5.64 -12.29 1.32
C LEU A 303 5.53 -11.86 2.80
N LEU A 304 4.79 -12.62 3.63
CA LEU A 304 4.63 -12.38 5.07
C LEU A 304 5.73 -13.03 5.92
N SER A 305 6.56 -13.90 5.36
CA SER A 305 7.61 -14.61 6.10
C SER A 305 8.77 -13.72 6.55
N ALA A 306 8.94 -12.56 5.94
CA ALA A 306 9.88 -11.53 6.37
C ALA A 306 9.14 -10.34 6.98
N HIS A 307 9.79 -9.65 7.93
CA HIS A 307 9.24 -8.42 8.49
C HIS A 307 8.99 -7.40 7.37
N TYR A 308 7.83 -6.73 7.39
CA TYR A 308 7.39 -5.88 6.27
C TYR A 308 8.39 -4.78 5.89
N ARG A 309 9.15 -4.24 6.84
CA ARG A 309 10.17 -3.21 6.59
C ARG A 309 11.50 -3.77 6.08
N ALA A 310 11.78 -5.05 6.30
CA ALA A 310 12.99 -5.69 5.79
C ALA A 310 12.90 -5.96 4.28
N PRO A 311 14.01 -5.96 3.54
CA PRO A 311 14.03 -6.52 2.19
C PRO A 311 13.56 -7.97 2.21
N PHE A 312 12.92 -8.41 1.13
CA PHE A 312 12.47 -9.79 0.96
C PHE A 312 12.93 -10.32 -0.39
N ASP A 313 13.57 -11.47 -0.38
CA ASP A 313 13.98 -12.16 -1.60
C ASP A 313 12.92 -13.16 -2.06
N PHE A 314 12.30 -12.86 -3.19
CA PHE A 314 11.29 -13.71 -3.82
C PHE A 314 11.98 -14.76 -4.68
N SER A 315 12.11 -15.98 -4.13
CA SER A 315 12.79 -17.10 -4.77
C SER A 315 11.93 -18.36 -4.78
N ASP A 316 12.20 -19.28 -5.70
CA ASP A 316 11.50 -20.57 -5.75
C ASP A 316 11.71 -21.37 -4.44
N ALA A 317 12.87 -21.24 -3.79
CA ALA A 317 13.14 -21.86 -2.50
C ALA A 317 12.20 -21.32 -1.39
N ALA A 318 11.99 -19.98 -1.33
CA ALA A 318 11.07 -19.37 -0.38
C ALA A 318 9.63 -19.82 -0.62
N LEU A 319 9.20 -19.92 -1.87
CA LEU A 319 7.85 -20.40 -2.24
C LEU A 319 7.65 -21.89 -1.89
N GLN A 320 8.65 -22.73 -2.14
CA GLN A 320 8.58 -24.15 -1.76
C GLN A 320 8.54 -24.35 -0.24
N GLN A 321 9.30 -23.54 0.51
CA GLN A 321 9.23 -23.52 1.96
C GLN A 321 7.84 -23.09 2.45
N ALA A 322 7.29 -22.00 1.88
CA ALA A 322 5.96 -21.52 2.19
C ALA A 322 4.89 -22.59 1.98
N ARG A 323 4.93 -23.30 0.83
CA ARG A 323 4.04 -24.41 0.53
C ARG A 323 4.13 -25.52 1.58
N THR A 324 5.36 -25.94 1.93
CA THR A 324 5.59 -27.00 2.92
C THR A 324 5.01 -26.62 4.29
N VAL A 325 5.12 -25.36 4.69
CA VAL A 325 4.56 -24.88 5.96
C VAL A 325 3.04 -24.86 5.91
N LEU A 326 2.45 -24.31 4.85
CA LEU A 326 1.00 -24.29 4.69
C LEU A 326 0.39 -25.69 4.68
N ASP A 327 1.01 -26.67 4.01
CA ASP A 327 0.56 -28.07 4.03
C ASP A 327 0.55 -28.66 5.44
N LYS A 328 1.49 -28.27 6.32
CA LYS A 328 1.48 -28.66 7.75
C LYS A 328 0.34 -27.99 8.51
N PHE A 329 0.09 -26.72 8.26
CA PHE A 329 -0.99 -25.99 8.92
C PHE A 329 -2.37 -26.51 8.51
N TYR A 330 -2.60 -26.77 7.22
CA TYR A 330 -3.85 -27.38 6.76
C TYR A 330 -4.12 -28.74 7.41
N ARG A 331 -3.11 -29.59 7.54
CA ARG A 331 -3.25 -30.87 8.28
C ARG A 331 -3.61 -30.64 9.75
N ALA A 332 -2.98 -29.69 10.40
CA ALA A 332 -3.23 -29.40 11.81
C ALA A 332 -4.63 -28.84 12.07
N VAL A 333 -5.23 -28.12 11.13
CA VAL A 333 -6.60 -27.56 11.27
C VAL A 333 -7.69 -28.49 10.73
N SER A 334 -7.36 -29.64 10.17
CA SER A 334 -8.34 -30.56 9.56
C SER A 334 -9.44 -31.05 10.50
N VAL A 335 -9.22 -30.94 11.80
CA VAL A 335 -10.17 -31.33 12.86
C VAL A 335 -11.02 -30.14 13.38
N ALA A 336 -10.75 -28.92 12.92
CA ALA A 336 -11.50 -27.71 13.31
C ALA A 336 -12.50 -27.35 12.22
N ASP A 337 -13.69 -26.88 12.62
CA ASP A 337 -14.69 -26.33 11.70
C ASP A 337 -14.39 -24.84 11.44
N ARG A 338 -14.61 -24.39 10.21
CA ARG A 338 -14.51 -22.96 9.86
C ARG A 338 -15.52 -22.09 10.60
N ALA A 339 -16.66 -22.65 10.97
CA ALA A 339 -17.63 -21.98 11.85
C ALA A 339 -17.05 -21.66 13.24
N ASP A 340 -15.94 -22.32 13.63
CA ASP A 340 -15.24 -22.09 14.88
C ASP A 340 -14.22 -20.93 14.84
N ILE A 341 -14.13 -20.19 13.73
CA ILE A 341 -13.18 -19.05 13.59
C ILE A 341 -13.55 -17.97 14.63
N ILE A 342 -12.58 -17.69 15.50
CA ILE A 342 -12.67 -16.67 16.52
C ILE A 342 -12.30 -15.31 15.90
N THR A 343 -13.22 -14.35 15.96
CA THR A 343 -12.99 -12.98 15.47
C THR A 343 -12.70 -11.98 16.59
N ASP A 344 -13.01 -12.35 17.84
CA ASP A 344 -12.67 -11.52 19.01
C ASP A 344 -11.18 -11.67 19.35
N LEU A 345 -10.43 -10.58 19.18
CA LEU A 345 -8.99 -10.53 19.44
C LEU A 345 -8.61 -10.93 20.86
N THR A 346 -9.50 -10.73 21.84
CA THR A 346 -9.23 -11.08 23.25
C THR A 346 -9.21 -12.58 23.50
N LEU A 347 -9.79 -13.35 22.58
CA LEU A 347 -9.88 -14.81 22.64
C LEU A 347 -8.83 -15.48 21.75
N LEU A 348 -8.11 -14.72 20.94
CA LEU A 348 -7.00 -15.23 20.13
C LEU A 348 -5.75 -15.47 20.98
N ASP A 349 -4.83 -16.24 20.41
CA ASP A 349 -3.53 -16.49 21.04
C ASP A 349 -2.82 -15.18 21.39
N THR A 350 -2.49 -14.99 22.65
CA THR A 350 -1.97 -13.72 23.17
C THR A 350 -0.59 -13.37 22.59
N GLU A 351 0.27 -14.38 22.36
CA GLU A 351 1.60 -14.16 21.79
C GLU A 351 1.49 -13.76 20.31
N PHE A 352 0.55 -14.39 19.58
CA PHE A 352 0.26 -14.03 18.19
C PHE A 352 -0.23 -12.59 18.07
N ILE A 353 -1.21 -12.18 18.88
CA ILE A 353 -1.72 -10.80 18.86
C ILE A 353 -0.64 -9.80 19.28
N THR A 354 0.14 -10.15 20.30
CA THR A 354 1.27 -9.28 20.74
C THR A 354 2.29 -9.07 19.62
N ALA A 355 2.59 -10.13 18.85
CA ALA A 355 3.49 -10.04 17.71
C ALA A 355 2.95 -9.12 16.60
N LEU A 356 1.67 -9.24 16.27
CA LEU A 356 1.05 -8.35 15.26
C LEU A 356 0.90 -6.91 15.77
N ALA A 357 0.65 -6.72 17.05
CA ALA A 357 0.56 -5.40 17.68
C ALA A 357 1.91 -4.69 17.80
N ASP A 358 3.02 -5.41 17.73
CA ASP A 358 4.39 -4.90 17.71
C ASP A 358 4.87 -4.74 16.26
N ASP A 359 4.47 -3.64 15.64
CA ASP A 359 4.94 -3.24 14.31
C ASP A 359 4.70 -4.30 13.24
N MET A 360 3.53 -4.94 13.29
CA MET A 360 3.13 -6.01 12.34
C MET A 360 4.22 -7.10 12.18
N ASN A 361 4.77 -7.60 13.27
CA ASN A 361 5.81 -8.62 13.24
C ASN A 361 5.26 -9.98 12.80
N THR A 362 4.98 -10.10 11.49
CA THR A 362 4.43 -11.31 10.88
C THR A 362 5.36 -12.52 11.01
N PRO A 363 6.71 -12.43 10.97
CA PRO A 363 7.57 -13.57 11.25
C PRO A 363 7.36 -14.16 12.64
N LEU A 364 7.24 -13.31 13.67
CA LEU A 364 6.97 -13.78 15.03
C LEU A 364 5.56 -14.35 15.14
N ALA A 365 4.55 -13.71 14.52
CA ALA A 365 3.20 -14.24 14.44
C ALA A 365 3.15 -15.64 13.77
N ILE A 366 3.88 -15.83 12.67
CA ILE A 366 4.02 -17.14 12.01
C ILE A 366 4.68 -18.18 12.94
N SER A 367 5.62 -17.78 13.77
CA SER A 367 6.21 -18.68 14.78
C SER A 367 5.17 -19.17 15.80
N CYS A 368 4.22 -18.29 16.19
CA CYS A 368 3.10 -18.71 17.03
C CYS A 368 2.17 -19.72 16.32
N LEU A 369 1.94 -19.54 15.00
CA LEU A 369 1.18 -20.52 14.20
C LEU A 369 1.87 -21.89 14.19
N HIS A 370 3.19 -21.93 14.10
CA HIS A 370 3.94 -23.20 14.19
C HIS A 370 3.75 -23.90 15.53
N ARG A 371 3.78 -23.17 16.65
CA ARG A 371 3.52 -23.71 17.99
C ARG A 371 2.12 -24.29 18.07
N LEU A 372 1.10 -23.54 17.66
CA LEU A 372 -0.29 -23.99 17.65
C LEU A 372 -0.50 -25.22 16.76
N ALA A 373 0.16 -25.31 15.61
CA ALA A 373 0.10 -26.47 14.73
C ALA A 373 0.68 -27.74 15.40
N VAL A 374 1.78 -27.61 16.14
CA VAL A 374 2.36 -28.74 16.89
C VAL A 374 1.39 -29.25 17.97
N GLU A 375 0.74 -28.36 18.68
CA GLU A 375 -0.25 -28.70 19.71
C GLU A 375 -1.51 -29.34 19.11
N ALA A 376 -2.03 -28.76 18.01
CA ALA A 376 -3.16 -29.31 17.27
C ALA A 376 -2.91 -30.74 16.78
N ASN A 377 -1.71 -31.02 16.24
CA ASN A 377 -1.31 -32.35 15.81
C ASN A 377 -1.18 -33.37 16.96
N LYS A 378 -1.12 -32.91 18.22
CA LYS A 378 -1.20 -33.76 19.41
C LYS A 378 -2.67 -34.03 19.86
N GLY A 379 -3.63 -33.61 19.04
CA GLY A 379 -5.05 -33.81 19.30
C GLY A 379 -5.72 -32.70 20.12
N GLN A 380 -5.07 -31.54 20.30
CA GLN A 380 -5.65 -30.41 21.01
C GLN A 380 -6.55 -29.60 20.07
N LEU A 381 -7.87 -29.86 20.09
CA LEU A 381 -8.85 -29.16 19.26
C LEU A 381 -8.84 -27.63 19.49
N ALA A 382 -8.64 -27.19 20.73
CA ALA A 382 -8.55 -25.76 21.03
C ALA A 382 -7.40 -25.09 20.28
N SER A 383 -6.22 -25.73 20.18
CA SER A 383 -5.07 -25.22 19.42
C SER A 383 -5.32 -25.23 17.91
N ALA A 384 -6.08 -26.21 17.38
CA ALA A 384 -6.49 -26.20 15.97
C ALA A 384 -7.42 -25.03 15.64
N ARG A 385 -8.38 -24.71 16.51
CA ARG A 385 -9.27 -23.53 16.38
C ARG A 385 -8.49 -22.22 16.48
N GLN A 386 -7.56 -22.11 17.42
CA GLN A 386 -6.68 -20.96 17.55
C GLN A 386 -5.79 -20.79 16.30
N LEU A 387 -5.20 -21.87 15.79
CA LEU A 387 -4.40 -21.86 14.58
C LEU A 387 -5.22 -21.33 13.38
N LEU A 388 -6.42 -21.87 13.18
CA LEU A 388 -7.30 -21.43 12.08
C LEU A 388 -7.66 -19.95 12.21
N SER A 389 -8.02 -19.50 13.40
CA SER A 389 -8.43 -18.12 13.69
C SER A 389 -7.25 -17.14 13.53
N CYS A 390 -6.08 -17.45 14.08
CA CYS A 390 -4.88 -16.62 13.94
C CYS A 390 -4.40 -16.57 12.48
N ALA A 391 -4.42 -17.69 11.77
CA ALA A 391 -4.05 -17.73 10.36
C ALA A 391 -5.00 -16.90 9.48
N SER A 392 -6.31 -16.89 9.79
CA SER A 392 -7.30 -16.06 9.07
C SER A 392 -7.03 -14.55 9.21
N MET A 393 -6.46 -14.11 10.34
CA MET A 393 -6.00 -12.72 10.51
C MET A 393 -4.87 -12.37 9.55
N LEU A 394 -4.04 -13.33 9.18
CA LEU A 394 -3.02 -13.18 8.13
C LEU A 394 -3.59 -13.43 6.72
N GLY A 395 -4.89 -13.68 6.57
CA GLY A 395 -5.51 -14.05 5.30
C GLY A 395 -5.06 -15.42 4.78
N LEU A 396 -4.70 -16.32 5.67
CA LEU A 396 -4.23 -17.67 5.39
C LEU A 396 -5.28 -18.72 5.81
N LEU A 397 -5.12 -19.95 5.32
CA LEU A 397 -5.98 -21.10 5.57
C LEU A 397 -7.45 -20.85 5.16
N THR A 398 -7.64 -20.14 4.04
CA THR A 398 -8.97 -19.74 3.55
C THR A 398 -9.55 -20.67 2.48
N ASP A 399 -8.76 -21.58 1.91
CA ASP A 399 -9.21 -22.51 0.87
C ASP A 399 -9.85 -23.77 1.48
N GLU A 400 -11.14 -23.93 1.24
CA GLU A 400 -11.92 -25.07 1.77
C GLU A 400 -11.52 -26.40 1.10
N ASN A 401 -11.03 -26.36 -0.13
CA ASN A 401 -10.74 -27.56 -0.91
C ASN A 401 -9.35 -28.15 -0.61
N LEU A 402 -8.47 -27.42 0.07
CA LEU A 402 -7.12 -27.90 0.38
C LEU A 402 -7.07 -29.02 1.43
N SER A 403 -8.08 -29.09 2.31
CA SER A 403 -8.19 -30.20 3.28
C SER A 403 -8.52 -31.56 2.62
N LEU A 404 -9.05 -31.55 1.38
CA LEU A 404 -9.52 -32.74 0.66
C LEU A 404 -8.50 -33.31 -0.32
N ILE A 405 -7.47 -32.57 -0.72
CA ILE A 405 -6.49 -32.98 -1.75
C ILE A 405 -5.35 -33.87 -1.19
N HIS A 406 -5.21 -33.94 0.14
CA HIS A 406 -4.12 -34.67 0.79
C HIS A 406 -4.58 -35.90 1.60
N ILE A 407 -5.82 -36.32 1.45
CA ILE A 407 -6.33 -37.61 1.92
C ILE A 407 -6.36 -38.58 0.74
#